data_fdab20064eb804c04e4db319bdd7d1b3
#
_entry.id   fdab20064eb804c04e4db319bdd7d1b3
#
_cell.length_a   1.000
_cell.length_b   1.000
_cell.length_c   1.000
_cell.angle_alpha   90.00
_cell.angle_beta   90.00
_cell.angle_gamma   90.00
#
_symmetry.space_group_name_H-M   'P 1'
#
loop_
_entity.id
_entity.type
_entity.pdbx_description
1 polymer ?
#
loop_
_entity_poly.entity_id
_entity_poly.type
_entity_poly.pdbx_seq_one_letter_code
_entity_poly.pdbx_strand_id
1 'polypeptide(L)'
;VACQVREEDIVEIEKIFTDSGVSAEIKYFFEDLPRRMSQAQLVVSRSGASSIADISIIGRPSILIPFAAATGDHQTANSKGLVESGAANMITENELTPLVLADYITKVLSSDKLASKMAKAAVSRSKPNALAEFADMIEVISKNGS
;
A
#
# COMPACT_ATOMS: atom_id res chain seq x y z
N VAL A 1 -2.94 12.45 9.78
CA VAL A 1 -3.28 11.45 8.74
C VAL A 1 -3.22 12.13 7.38
N ALA A 2 -2.76 11.43 6.31
CA ALA A 2 -2.99 11.86 4.93
C ALA A 2 -3.97 10.84 4.30
N CYS A 3 -5.06 11.34 3.73
CA CYS A 3 -6.13 10.49 3.20
C CYS A 3 -6.50 10.93 1.78
N GLN A 4 -6.31 10.06 0.80
CA GLN A 4 -6.72 10.30 -0.57
C GLN A 4 -8.12 9.72 -0.78
N VAL A 5 -9.03 10.54 -1.25
CA VAL A 5 -10.45 10.20 -1.45
C VAL A 5 -10.92 10.72 -2.80
N ARG A 6 -12.11 10.30 -3.25
CA ARG A 6 -12.71 10.89 -4.44
C ARG A 6 -13.09 12.35 -4.17
N GLU A 7 -13.09 13.17 -5.18
CA GLU A 7 -13.36 14.61 -5.04
C GLU A 7 -14.71 14.88 -4.38
N GLU A 8 -15.73 14.11 -4.73
CA GLU A 8 -17.08 14.20 -4.17
C GLU A 8 -17.16 13.83 -2.68
N ASP A 9 -16.20 13.06 -2.16
CA ASP A 9 -16.21 12.59 -0.77
C ASP A 9 -15.43 13.51 0.18
N ILE A 10 -14.67 14.50 -0.33
CA ILE A 10 -13.76 15.32 0.46
C ILE A 10 -14.46 15.96 1.65
N VAL A 11 -15.55 16.66 1.40
CA VAL A 11 -16.26 17.46 2.42
C VAL A 11 -16.81 16.57 3.55
N GLU A 12 -17.35 15.42 3.20
CA GLU A 12 -17.87 14.46 4.18
C GLU A 12 -16.74 13.87 5.03
N ILE A 13 -15.65 13.47 4.40
CA ILE A 13 -14.52 12.86 5.10
C ILE A 13 -13.78 13.87 5.97
N GLU A 14 -13.59 15.12 5.52
CA GLU A 14 -13.03 16.20 6.35
C GLU A 14 -13.86 16.42 7.61
N LYS A 15 -15.19 16.42 7.48
CA LYS A 15 -16.10 16.56 8.62
C LYS A 15 -15.90 15.40 9.61
N ILE A 16 -15.84 14.16 9.14
CA ILE A 16 -15.66 12.97 10.00
C ILE A 16 -14.35 13.09 10.80
N PHE A 17 -13.25 13.47 10.17
CA PHE A 17 -11.96 13.63 10.85
C PHE A 17 -11.99 14.79 11.86
N THR A 18 -12.62 15.91 11.51
CA THR A 18 -12.79 17.08 12.39
C THR A 18 -13.62 16.73 13.62
N ASP A 19 -14.77 16.08 13.44
CA ASP A 19 -15.66 15.68 14.51
C ASP A 19 -15.03 14.67 15.46
N SER A 20 -14.10 13.83 14.95
CA SER A 20 -13.34 12.88 15.76
C SER A 20 -12.08 13.46 16.40
N GLY A 21 -11.75 14.73 16.16
CA GLY A 21 -10.55 15.38 16.71
C GLY A 21 -9.25 14.89 16.12
N VAL A 22 -9.27 14.20 14.99
CA VAL A 22 -8.09 13.67 14.32
C VAL A 22 -7.61 14.63 13.24
N SER A 23 -6.37 15.12 13.37
CA SER A 23 -5.76 15.94 12.32
C SER A 23 -5.52 15.12 11.05
N ALA A 24 -6.12 15.55 9.95
CA ALA A 24 -5.99 14.89 8.65
C ALA A 24 -5.88 15.91 7.51
N GLU A 25 -5.11 15.56 6.50
CA GLU A 25 -5.07 16.25 5.20
C GLU A 25 -5.81 15.36 4.20
N ILE A 26 -6.93 15.86 3.68
CA ILE A 26 -7.80 15.13 2.77
C ILE A 26 -7.66 15.73 1.38
N LYS A 27 -7.33 14.93 0.38
CA LYS A 27 -7.19 15.36 -1.01
C LYS A 27 -7.67 14.28 -1.97
N TYR A 28 -8.07 14.69 -3.17
CA TYR A 28 -8.37 13.76 -4.25
C TYR A 28 -7.08 13.19 -4.89
N PHE A 29 -5.96 13.93 -4.77
CA PHE A 29 -4.67 13.50 -5.30
C PHE A 29 -3.50 14.12 -4.51
N PHE A 30 -2.44 13.34 -4.28
CA PHE A 30 -1.18 13.80 -3.69
C PHE A 30 -0.05 13.67 -4.73
N GLU A 31 0.53 14.80 -5.14
CA GLU A 31 1.68 14.80 -6.06
C GLU A 31 2.94 14.21 -5.41
N ASP A 32 3.04 14.31 -4.09
CA ASP A 32 4.17 13.86 -3.29
C ASP A 32 3.92 12.52 -2.55
N LEU A 33 3.07 11.66 -3.11
CA LEU A 33 2.66 10.40 -2.46
C LEU A 33 3.84 9.53 -2.00
N PRO A 34 4.90 9.29 -2.80
CA PRO A 34 6.06 8.50 -2.33
C PRO A 34 6.75 9.12 -1.12
N ARG A 35 6.87 10.43 -1.07
CA ARG A 35 7.42 11.14 0.08
C ARG A 35 6.56 10.95 1.33
N ARG A 36 5.25 11.09 1.21
CA ARG A 36 4.29 10.88 2.31
C ARG A 36 4.35 9.44 2.82
N MET A 37 4.38 8.48 1.91
CA MET A 37 4.54 7.07 2.28
C MET A 37 5.86 6.84 3.02
N SER A 38 6.96 7.45 2.60
CA SER A 38 8.26 7.32 3.29
C SER A 38 8.27 7.90 4.70
N GLN A 39 7.38 8.81 5.02
CA GLN A 39 7.22 9.41 6.35
C GLN A 39 6.12 8.73 7.18
N ALA A 40 5.30 7.88 6.56
CA ALA A 40 4.21 7.19 7.25
C ALA A 40 4.74 6.05 8.12
N GLN A 41 4.10 5.82 9.25
CA GLN A 41 4.33 4.65 10.10
C GLN A 41 3.60 3.41 9.57
N LEU A 42 2.49 3.62 8.88
CA LEU A 42 1.64 2.58 8.31
C LEU A 42 0.97 3.11 7.04
N VAL A 43 0.86 2.28 6.04
CA VAL A 43 0.11 2.57 4.80
C VAL A 43 -1.13 1.69 4.76
N VAL A 44 -2.30 2.30 4.58
CA VAL A 44 -3.55 1.59 4.28
C VAL A 44 -3.90 1.89 2.83
N SER A 45 -4.03 0.88 2.00
CA SER A 45 -4.19 1.07 0.55
C SER A 45 -4.96 -0.06 -0.11
N ARG A 46 -5.52 0.24 -1.29
CA ARG A 46 -5.88 -0.78 -2.27
C ARG A 46 -4.63 -1.48 -2.78
N SER A 47 -4.78 -2.69 -3.33
CA SER A 47 -3.65 -3.51 -3.79
C SER A 47 -3.37 -3.33 -5.29
N GLY A 48 -3.43 -2.10 -5.80
CA GLY A 48 -2.98 -1.79 -7.15
C GLY A 48 -1.50 -2.10 -7.34
N ALA A 49 -1.09 -2.50 -8.54
CA ALA A 49 0.30 -2.91 -8.81
C ALA A 49 1.32 -1.82 -8.47
N SER A 50 1.02 -0.55 -8.79
CA SER A 50 1.87 0.60 -8.44
C SER A 50 1.98 0.79 -6.93
N SER A 51 0.86 0.73 -6.19
CA SER A 51 0.86 0.85 -4.73
C SER A 51 1.69 -0.25 -4.07
N ILE A 52 1.58 -1.49 -4.55
CA ILE A 52 2.39 -2.61 -4.06
C ILE A 52 3.89 -2.38 -4.34
N ALA A 53 4.24 -1.88 -5.52
CA ALA A 53 5.63 -1.56 -5.86
C ALA A 53 6.18 -0.46 -4.95
N ASP A 54 5.44 0.64 -4.77
CA ASP A 54 5.84 1.77 -3.91
C ASP A 54 6.01 1.32 -2.46
N ILE A 55 5.06 0.58 -1.89
CA ILE A 55 5.12 0.04 -0.53
C ILE A 55 6.38 -0.83 -0.35
N SER A 56 6.69 -1.68 -1.34
CA SER A 56 7.84 -2.56 -1.30
C SER A 56 9.15 -1.79 -1.33
N ILE A 57 9.30 -0.83 -2.26
CA ILE A 57 10.53 -0.05 -2.44
C ILE A 57 10.78 0.86 -1.24
N ILE A 58 9.73 1.53 -0.75
CA ILE A 58 9.81 2.45 0.39
C ILE A 58 9.99 1.68 1.71
N GLY A 59 9.53 0.45 1.77
CA GLY A 59 9.67 -0.41 2.95
C GLY A 59 8.73 0.00 4.08
N ARG A 60 7.42 0.02 3.85
CA ARG A 60 6.46 0.39 4.88
C ARG A 60 5.55 -0.77 5.28
N PRO A 61 5.25 -0.89 6.59
CA PRO A 61 4.16 -1.75 7.03
C PRO A 61 2.88 -1.37 6.32
N SER A 62 2.08 -2.33 5.91
CA SER A 62 0.84 -2.00 5.22
C SER A 62 -0.35 -2.86 5.61
N ILE A 63 -1.55 -2.29 5.45
CA ILE A 63 -2.83 -2.97 5.45
C ILE A 63 -3.39 -2.81 4.04
N LEU A 64 -3.60 -3.93 3.38
CA LEU A 64 -4.06 -3.98 1.99
C LEU A 64 -5.53 -4.38 1.95
N ILE A 65 -6.32 -3.61 1.21
CA ILE A 65 -7.75 -3.84 1.02
C ILE A 65 -7.98 -4.00 -0.48
N PRO A 66 -7.88 -5.23 -1.02
CA PRO A 66 -8.11 -5.48 -2.43
C PRO A 66 -9.49 -5.02 -2.87
N PHE A 67 -9.59 -4.42 -4.04
CA PHE A 67 -10.87 -4.03 -4.61
C PHE A 67 -11.57 -5.26 -5.20
N ALA A 68 -12.69 -5.67 -4.61
CA ALA A 68 -13.38 -6.91 -4.97
C ALA A 68 -13.92 -6.92 -6.41
N ALA A 69 -14.28 -5.75 -6.97
CA ALA A 69 -14.75 -5.63 -8.34
C ALA A 69 -13.63 -5.55 -9.39
N ALA A 70 -12.37 -5.72 -8.98
CA ALA A 70 -11.25 -5.75 -9.94
C ALA A 70 -11.36 -6.98 -10.85
N THR A 71 -11.25 -6.77 -12.16
CA THR A 71 -11.32 -7.84 -13.15
C THR A 71 -10.33 -8.96 -12.81
N GLY A 72 -10.81 -10.21 -12.74
CA GLY A 72 -9.96 -11.39 -12.52
C GLY A 72 -9.24 -11.44 -11.17
N ASP A 73 -9.76 -10.76 -10.15
CA ASP A 73 -9.19 -10.75 -8.78
C ASP A 73 -7.70 -10.34 -8.70
N HIS A 74 -7.26 -9.51 -9.66
CA HIS A 74 -5.85 -9.12 -9.75
C HIS A 74 -5.31 -8.42 -8.48
N GLN A 75 -6.17 -7.69 -7.76
CA GLN A 75 -5.72 -6.98 -6.57
C GLN A 75 -5.40 -7.94 -5.40
N THR A 76 -6.18 -8.99 -5.23
CA THR A 76 -5.85 -10.04 -4.25
C THR A 76 -4.53 -10.74 -4.65
N ALA A 77 -4.37 -11.07 -5.92
CA ALA A 77 -3.13 -11.65 -6.42
C ALA A 77 -1.90 -10.74 -6.19
N ASN A 78 -2.04 -9.43 -6.43
CA ASN A 78 -0.96 -8.45 -6.20
C ASN A 78 -0.53 -8.38 -4.73
N SER A 79 -1.48 -8.48 -3.79
CA SER A 79 -1.18 -8.40 -2.35
C SER A 79 -0.44 -9.62 -1.80
N LYS A 80 -0.59 -10.78 -2.46
CA LYS A 80 -0.13 -12.07 -1.96
C LYS A 80 1.35 -12.08 -1.55
N GLY A 81 2.23 -11.54 -2.38
CA GLY A 81 3.66 -11.52 -2.10
C GLY A 81 4.03 -10.74 -0.83
N LEU A 82 3.39 -9.59 -0.57
CA LEU A 82 3.61 -8.80 0.64
C LEU A 82 3.01 -9.47 1.88
N VAL A 83 1.86 -10.09 1.74
CA VAL A 83 1.19 -10.81 2.84
C VAL A 83 2.00 -12.04 3.25
N GLU A 84 2.41 -12.88 2.29
CA GLU A 84 3.21 -14.08 2.54
C GLU A 84 4.58 -13.78 3.16
N SER A 85 5.19 -12.65 2.79
CA SER A 85 6.44 -12.20 3.42
C SER A 85 6.27 -11.64 4.83
N GLY A 86 5.03 -11.38 5.26
CA GLY A 86 4.73 -10.70 6.51
C GLY A 86 4.93 -9.19 6.48
N ALA A 87 4.99 -8.59 5.29
CA ALA A 87 5.09 -7.14 5.09
C ALA A 87 3.74 -6.42 5.22
N ALA A 88 2.67 -7.13 4.91
CA ALA A 88 1.32 -6.58 4.92
C ALA A 88 0.33 -7.50 5.61
N ASN A 89 -0.73 -6.91 6.16
CA ASN A 89 -1.97 -7.61 6.45
C ASN A 89 -2.95 -7.35 5.32
N MET A 90 -3.81 -8.31 5.02
CA MET A 90 -4.88 -8.15 4.04
C MET A 90 -6.24 -8.24 4.74
N ILE A 91 -7.15 -7.36 4.37
CA ILE A 91 -8.56 -7.38 4.78
C ILE A 91 -9.38 -7.35 3.51
N THR A 92 -10.20 -8.36 3.27
CA THR A 92 -11.11 -8.36 2.13
C THR A 92 -12.27 -7.38 2.35
N GLU A 93 -12.91 -6.88 1.31
CA GLU A 93 -14.04 -5.96 1.47
C GLU A 93 -15.19 -6.55 2.28
N ASN A 94 -15.39 -7.86 2.20
CA ASN A 94 -16.42 -8.55 2.99
C ASN A 94 -16.11 -8.63 4.49
N GLU A 95 -14.83 -8.59 4.85
CA GLU A 95 -14.37 -8.60 6.25
C GLU A 95 -14.15 -7.20 6.80
N LEU A 96 -14.13 -6.19 5.92
CA LEU A 96 -13.81 -4.82 6.27
C LEU A 96 -14.94 -4.20 7.10
N THR A 97 -14.65 -3.94 8.36
CA THR A 97 -15.46 -3.11 9.23
C THR A 97 -14.58 -2.07 9.92
N PRO A 98 -15.15 -0.95 10.43
CA PRO A 98 -14.37 0.02 11.20
C PRO A 98 -13.60 -0.61 12.36
N LEU A 99 -14.19 -1.57 13.07
CA LEU A 99 -13.55 -2.26 14.20
C LEU A 99 -12.40 -3.14 13.76
N VAL A 100 -12.56 -3.91 12.69
CA VAL A 100 -11.50 -4.77 12.14
C VAL A 100 -10.32 -3.92 11.67
N LEU A 101 -10.58 -2.83 10.94
CA LEU A 101 -9.52 -1.93 10.48
C LEU A 101 -8.79 -1.28 11.66
N ALA A 102 -9.52 -0.79 12.66
CA ALA A 102 -8.96 -0.18 13.86
C ALA A 102 -8.08 -1.16 14.64
N ASP A 103 -8.47 -2.43 14.76
CA ASP A 103 -7.66 -3.47 15.42
C ASP A 103 -6.32 -3.69 14.70
N TYR A 104 -6.34 -3.85 13.38
CA TYR A 104 -5.12 -3.99 12.59
C TYR A 104 -4.21 -2.76 12.67
N ILE A 105 -4.77 -1.55 12.60
CA ILE A 105 -4.02 -0.30 12.76
C ILE A 105 -3.36 -0.25 14.14
N THR A 106 -4.14 -0.48 15.19
CA THR A 106 -3.66 -0.45 16.58
C THR A 106 -2.57 -1.48 16.80
N LYS A 107 -2.74 -2.70 16.33
CA LYS A 107 -1.76 -3.77 16.45
C LYS A 107 -0.41 -3.43 15.84
N VAL A 108 -0.39 -2.77 14.68
CA VAL A 108 0.85 -2.37 14.03
C VAL A 108 1.47 -1.16 14.74
N LEU A 109 0.67 -0.11 15.02
CA LEU A 109 1.18 1.14 15.58
C LEU A 109 1.58 1.04 17.06
N SER A 110 1.06 0.06 17.80
CA SER A 110 1.43 -0.18 19.21
C SER A 110 2.69 -1.05 19.39
N SER A 111 3.32 -1.51 18.31
CA SER A 111 4.47 -2.41 18.38
C SER A 111 5.56 -2.04 17.38
N ASP A 112 6.57 -1.28 17.82
CA ASP A 112 7.75 -0.94 17.02
C ASP A 112 8.44 -2.19 16.46
N LYS A 113 8.47 -3.28 17.24
CA LYS A 113 9.04 -4.54 16.80
C LYS A 113 8.27 -5.13 15.61
N LEU A 114 6.94 -5.11 15.66
CA LEU A 114 6.10 -5.59 14.56
C LEU A 114 6.25 -4.69 13.34
N ALA A 115 6.11 -3.39 13.52
CA ALA A 115 6.25 -2.42 12.44
C ALA A 115 7.61 -2.53 11.73
N SER A 116 8.71 -2.63 12.50
CA SER A 116 10.06 -2.82 11.96
C SER A 116 10.22 -4.15 11.21
N LYS A 117 9.62 -5.23 11.72
CA LYS A 117 9.63 -6.53 11.03
C LYS A 117 8.88 -6.44 9.69
N MET A 118 7.71 -5.85 9.68
CA MET A 118 6.91 -5.66 8.46
C MET A 118 7.63 -4.79 7.42
N ALA A 119 8.24 -3.69 7.87
CA ALA A 119 9.01 -2.79 7.00
C ALA A 119 10.18 -3.52 6.31
N LYS A 120 10.96 -4.28 7.08
CA LYS A 120 12.07 -5.10 6.54
C LYS A 120 11.57 -6.15 5.54
N ALA A 121 10.46 -6.79 5.85
CA ALA A 121 9.84 -7.75 4.94
C ALA A 121 9.37 -7.10 3.64
N ALA A 122 8.85 -5.86 3.69
CA ALA A 122 8.47 -5.12 2.49
C ALA A 122 9.68 -4.85 1.57
N VAL A 123 10.79 -4.34 2.13
CA VAL A 123 12.02 -4.11 1.37
C VAL A 123 12.55 -5.39 0.73
N SER A 124 12.46 -6.52 1.41
CA SER A 124 12.93 -7.81 0.85
C SER A 124 12.14 -8.26 -0.39
N ARG A 125 10.98 -7.70 -0.64
CA ARG A 125 10.15 -7.95 -1.83
C ARG A 125 10.34 -6.91 -2.92
N SER A 126 11.12 -5.86 -2.67
CA SER A 126 11.40 -4.84 -3.67
C SER A 126 12.29 -5.37 -4.79
N LYS A 127 12.10 -4.83 -5.98
CA LYS A 127 12.95 -5.05 -7.15
C LYS A 127 13.45 -3.70 -7.67
N PRO A 128 14.39 -3.06 -6.97
CA PRO A 128 14.84 -1.71 -7.33
C PRO A 128 15.50 -1.65 -8.72
N ASN A 129 16.05 -2.76 -9.20
CA ASN A 129 16.73 -2.85 -10.48
C ASN A 129 15.84 -3.42 -11.61
N ALA A 130 14.52 -3.57 -11.39
CA ALA A 130 13.63 -4.19 -12.37
C ALA A 130 13.69 -3.56 -13.77
N LEU A 131 13.90 -2.24 -13.86
CA LEU A 131 14.02 -1.54 -15.15
C LEU A 131 15.32 -1.92 -15.87
N ALA A 132 16.43 -1.99 -15.15
CA ALA A 132 17.72 -2.41 -15.73
C ALA A 132 17.67 -3.88 -16.18
N GLU A 133 17.14 -4.77 -15.33
CA GLU A 133 16.95 -6.19 -15.67
C GLU A 133 16.06 -6.36 -16.91
N PHE A 134 15.01 -5.54 -17.04
CA PHE A 134 14.12 -5.56 -18.19
C PHE A 134 14.83 -5.06 -19.47
N ALA A 135 15.62 -4.00 -19.38
CA ALA A 135 16.42 -3.50 -20.51
C ALA A 135 17.43 -4.55 -20.98
N ASP A 136 18.15 -5.17 -20.07
CA ASP A 136 19.09 -6.25 -20.37
C ASP A 136 18.39 -7.44 -21.08
N MET A 137 17.20 -7.80 -20.62
CA MET A 137 16.40 -8.87 -21.24
C MET A 137 16.02 -8.53 -22.68
N ILE A 138 15.59 -7.30 -22.96
CA ILE A 138 15.27 -6.83 -24.31
C ILE A 138 16.50 -6.91 -25.21
N GLU A 139 17.67 -6.46 -24.72
CA GLU A 139 18.92 -6.55 -25.49
C GLU A 139 19.30 -7.98 -25.84
N VAL A 140 19.15 -8.91 -24.90
CA VAL A 140 19.42 -10.32 -25.15
C VAL A 140 18.51 -10.91 -26.23
N ILE A 141 17.21 -10.60 -26.15
CA ILE A 141 16.22 -11.06 -27.13
C ILE A 141 16.52 -10.48 -28.52
N SER A 142 16.86 -9.19 -28.59
CA SER A 142 17.15 -8.54 -29.87
C SER A 142 18.41 -9.09 -30.56
N LYS A 143 19.42 -9.50 -29.79
CA LYS A 143 20.67 -10.09 -30.31
C LYS A 143 20.47 -11.55 -30.75
N ASN A 144 19.52 -12.28 -30.17
CA ASN A 144 19.26 -13.68 -30.50
C ASN A 144 18.18 -13.88 -31.59
N GLY A 145 17.54 -12.80 -32.03
CA GLY A 145 16.47 -12.79 -33.04
C GLY A 145 16.95 -12.37 -34.46
N SER A 146 18.27 -12.32 -34.69
CA SER A 146 18.87 -11.96 -35.98
C SER A 146 19.52 -13.16 -36.63
#